data_dd49c48d8d62d78f84374953a7d4de3c
#
_entry.id   dd49c48d8d62d78f84374953a7d4de3c
#
_cell.length_a   1.000
_cell.length_b   1.000
_cell.length_c   1.000
_cell.angle_alpha   90.00
_cell.angle_beta   90.00
_cell.angle_gamma   90.00
#
_symmetry.space_group_name_H-M   'P 1'
#
loop_
_entity.id
_entity.type
_entity.pdbx_description
1 polymer ?
#
loop_
_entity_poly.entity_id
_entity_poly.type
_entity_poly.pdbx_seq_one_letter_code
_entity_poly.pdbx_strand_id
1 'polypeptide(L)'
;MMTTTNPLRNILGERPLPPLLTHAQEIALANRVSAAQNAERRLHSRALTVKRKRALRRTMADGQAAREDLVLHNLPLVLSIAGRFRYSDLGYDDLIQEGILGLIKAADRYNPERGTRFGTLAVWWIRQSIGRAIANTGRTIRLPVNRAWKLSQLRRITSQLAQVSGDEPRVEQVAELAGVTAVAATNLLRDGQTVVSLDAPVDPDDRAALERIADNTASDPEQSMVQRSLAQVLEESLARLDEREAQILRLRFGLGGGDARPLRAIAAEWRMSPEGVRQISERAMLHLRAMPNVKELSVYLEE
;
A
#
# COMPACT_ATOMS: atom_id res chain seq x y z
N MET A 1 11.67 8.63 -31.37
CA MET A 1 10.61 9.62 -31.66
C MET A 1 9.41 9.23 -30.83
N MET A 2 9.23 9.81 -29.65
CA MET A 2 8.03 9.61 -28.84
C MET A 2 6.91 10.43 -29.50
N THR A 3 5.94 9.74 -30.08
CA THR A 3 4.67 10.35 -30.51
C THR A 3 4.02 11.00 -29.31
N THR A 4 4.07 12.32 -29.25
CA THR A 4 3.35 13.15 -28.27
C THR A 4 1.84 12.98 -28.55
N THR A 5 1.28 11.86 -28.11
CA THR A 5 -0.16 11.66 -28.12
C THR A 5 -0.76 12.74 -27.23
N ASN A 6 -1.61 13.60 -27.81
CA ASN A 6 -2.29 14.65 -27.03
C ASN A 6 -3.05 13.97 -25.88
N PRO A 7 -2.67 14.19 -24.60
CA PRO A 7 -3.25 13.46 -23.47
C PRO A 7 -4.74 13.73 -23.28
N LEU A 8 -5.28 14.79 -23.92
CA LEU A 8 -6.72 15.06 -23.96
C LEU A 8 -7.45 14.38 -25.12
N ARG A 9 -6.74 13.66 -26.02
CA ARG A 9 -7.38 12.97 -27.15
C ARG A 9 -8.42 11.95 -26.69
N ASN A 10 -8.14 11.28 -25.57
CA ASN A 10 -9.07 10.32 -24.97
C ASN A 10 -10.32 10.98 -24.37
N ILE A 11 -10.27 12.27 -24.05
CA ILE A 11 -11.37 13.03 -23.43
C ILE A 11 -12.14 13.84 -24.47
N LEU A 12 -11.42 14.48 -25.38
CA LEU A 12 -12.00 15.39 -26.39
C LEU A 12 -12.19 14.72 -27.76
N GLY A 13 -11.60 13.53 -27.97
CA GLY A 13 -11.50 12.93 -29.28
C GLY A 13 -10.62 13.82 -30.20
N GLU A 14 -11.11 14.09 -31.39
CA GLU A 14 -10.45 15.01 -32.36
C GLU A 14 -10.91 16.47 -32.24
N ARG A 15 -11.76 16.79 -31.26
CA ARG A 15 -12.29 18.13 -31.08
C ARG A 15 -11.18 19.10 -30.62
N PRO A 16 -11.08 20.30 -31.20
CA PRO A 16 -10.15 21.32 -30.71
C PRO A 16 -10.56 21.77 -29.31
N LEU A 17 -9.57 22.21 -28.53
CA LEU A 17 -9.83 22.83 -27.24
C LEU A 17 -10.68 24.09 -27.42
N PRO A 18 -11.76 24.27 -26.64
CA PRO A 18 -12.56 25.46 -26.72
C PRO A 18 -11.78 26.68 -26.25
N PRO A 19 -12.10 27.89 -26.74
CA PRO A 19 -11.43 29.12 -26.33
C PRO A 19 -11.67 29.43 -24.85
N LEU A 20 -10.78 30.21 -24.26
CA LEU A 20 -10.92 30.64 -22.86
C LEU A 20 -12.16 31.50 -22.66
N LEU A 21 -12.83 31.33 -21.52
CA LEU A 21 -14.01 32.10 -21.13
C LEU A 21 -13.65 33.52 -20.71
N THR A 22 -14.49 34.46 -21.06
CA THR A 22 -14.46 35.81 -20.47
C THR A 22 -15.03 35.76 -19.05
N HIS A 23 -14.69 36.75 -18.22
CA HIS A 23 -15.21 36.82 -16.84
C HIS A 23 -16.74 36.85 -16.78
N ALA A 24 -17.40 37.53 -17.70
CA ALA A 24 -18.85 37.57 -17.78
C ALA A 24 -19.44 36.19 -18.09
N GLN A 25 -18.81 35.41 -18.97
CA GLN A 25 -19.22 34.03 -19.27
C GLN A 25 -19.00 33.10 -18.07
N GLU A 26 -17.87 33.24 -17.35
CA GLU A 26 -17.62 32.48 -16.11
C GLU A 26 -18.76 32.70 -15.09
N ILE A 27 -19.17 33.97 -14.89
CA ILE A 27 -20.28 34.35 -14.00
C ILE A 27 -21.61 33.75 -14.47
N ALA A 28 -21.91 33.84 -15.76
CA ALA A 28 -23.18 33.33 -16.32
C ALA A 28 -23.27 31.80 -16.12
N LEU A 29 -22.23 31.06 -16.42
CA LEU A 29 -22.17 29.62 -16.20
C LEU A 29 -22.25 29.25 -14.70
N ALA A 30 -21.54 29.95 -13.84
CA ALA A 30 -21.58 29.72 -12.40
C ALA A 30 -22.96 29.94 -11.79
N ASN A 31 -23.68 30.96 -12.25
CA ASN A 31 -25.07 31.22 -11.82
C ASN A 31 -26.01 30.07 -12.21
N ARG A 32 -25.85 29.49 -13.40
CA ARG A 32 -26.63 28.31 -13.85
C ARG A 32 -26.30 27.08 -13.00
N VAL A 33 -25.00 26.84 -12.66
CA VAL A 33 -24.57 25.76 -11.76
C VAL A 33 -25.20 25.94 -10.38
N SER A 34 -25.12 27.14 -9.81
CA SER A 34 -25.71 27.46 -8.51
C SER A 34 -27.24 27.30 -8.48
N ALA A 35 -27.90 27.70 -9.57
CA ALA A 35 -29.34 27.48 -9.72
C ALA A 35 -29.73 25.99 -9.73
N ALA A 36 -28.89 25.15 -10.39
CA ALA A 36 -29.09 23.70 -10.41
C ALA A 36 -28.91 23.07 -9.03
N GLN A 37 -27.86 23.46 -8.27
CA GLN A 37 -27.64 22.98 -6.90
C GLN A 37 -28.80 23.37 -5.96
N ASN A 38 -29.34 24.58 -6.12
CA ASN A 38 -30.51 25.03 -5.38
C ASN A 38 -31.80 24.27 -5.81
N ALA A 39 -31.93 23.93 -7.09
CA ALA A 39 -33.05 23.12 -7.61
C ALA A 39 -32.98 21.68 -7.05
N GLU A 40 -31.79 21.09 -6.98
CA GLU A 40 -31.55 19.77 -6.40
C GLU A 40 -31.97 19.73 -4.91
N ARG A 41 -31.51 20.69 -4.10
CA ARG A 41 -31.89 20.79 -2.68
C ARG A 41 -33.43 20.91 -2.51
N ARG A 42 -34.10 21.66 -3.40
CA ARG A 42 -35.56 21.82 -3.37
C ARG A 42 -36.29 20.57 -3.83
N LEU A 43 -35.72 19.76 -4.70
CA LEU A 43 -36.34 18.53 -5.21
C LEU A 43 -36.55 17.48 -4.09
N HIS A 44 -35.73 17.48 -3.08
CA HIS A 44 -35.86 16.62 -1.90
C HIS A 44 -36.93 17.04 -0.89
N SER A 45 -37.57 18.18 -1.10
CA SER A 45 -38.71 18.64 -0.26
C SER A 45 -40.00 17.84 -0.53
N ARG A 46 -40.68 17.44 0.55
CA ARG A 46 -41.80 16.46 0.50
C ARG A 46 -43.07 16.92 -0.26
N ALA A 47 -43.28 18.18 -0.52
CA ALA A 47 -44.55 18.71 -1.08
C ALA A 47 -44.36 19.44 -2.41
N LEU A 48 -43.99 18.71 -3.47
CA LEU A 48 -43.84 19.30 -4.81
C LEU A 48 -44.85 18.74 -5.80
N THR A 49 -45.54 19.62 -6.55
CA THR A 49 -46.40 19.24 -7.68
C THR A 49 -45.55 18.69 -8.85
N VAL A 50 -46.19 17.84 -9.68
CA VAL A 50 -45.50 17.21 -10.84
C VAL A 50 -44.95 18.28 -11.80
N LYS A 51 -45.67 19.37 -12.02
CA LYS A 51 -45.24 20.50 -12.87
C LYS A 51 -43.94 21.14 -12.29
N ARG A 52 -43.87 21.34 -10.97
CA ARG A 52 -42.73 21.94 -10.31
C ARG A 52 -41.52 21.01 -10.29
N LYS A 53 -41.71 19.70 -10.10
CA LYS A 53 -40.65 18.69 -10.23
C LYS A 53 -40.05 18.71 -11.65
N ARG A 54 -40.86 18.80 -12.70
CA ARG A 54 -40.40 18.87 -14.10
C ARG A 54 -39.56 20.13 -14.35
N ALA A 55 -40.00 21.29 -13.83
CA ALA A 55 -39.26 22.54 -13.96
C ALA A 55 -37.88 22.45 -13.25
N LEU A 56 -37.83 21.94 -12.02
CA LEU A 56 -36.57 21.76 -11.28
C LEU A 56 -35.59 20.81 -12.00
N ARG A 57 -36.10 19.71 -12.57
CA ARG A 57 -35.26 18.79 -13.38
C ARG A 57 -34.67 19.46 -14.63
N ARG A 58 -35.43 20.36 -15.28
CA ARG A 58 -34.88 21.15 -16.41
C ARG A 58 -33.76 22.09 -15.96
N THR A 59 -33.93 22.78 -14.82
CA THR A 59 -32.87 23.63 -14.25
C THR A 59 -31.66 22.83 -13.87
N MET A 60 -31.82 21.62 -13.35
CA MET A 60 -30.71 20.73 -13.04
C MET A 60 -29.93 20.30 -14.30
N ALA A 61 -30.64 19.92 -15.36
CA ALA A 61 -30.02 19.55 -16.64
C ALA A 61 -29.26 20.72 -17.28
N ASP A 62 -29.84 21.94 -17.23
CA ASP A 62 -29.21 23.16 -17.71
C ASP A 62 -27.93 23.50 -16.90
N GLY A 63 -27.99 23.37 -15.59
CA GLY A 63 -26.80 23.59 -14.73
C GLY A 63 -25.72 22.53 -14.91
N GLN A 64 -26.11 21.28 -15.19
CA GLN A 64 -25.14 20.23 -15.52
C GLN A 64 -24.40 20.55 -16.82
N ALA A 65 -25.11 20.98 -17.87
CA ALA A 65 -24.48 21.42 -19.11
C ALA A 65 -23.54 22.63 -18.89
N ALA A 66 -23.97 23.60 -18.07
CA ALA A 66 -23.16 24.76 -17.73
C ALA A 66 -21.88 24.37 -16.94
N ARG A 67 -21.96 23.36 -16.08
CA ARG A 67 -20.80 22.80 -15.36
C ARG A 67 -19.82 22.13 -16.32
N GLU A 68 -20.32 21.34 -17.26
CA GLU A 68 -19.49 20.70 -18.29
C GLU A 68 -18.80 21.74 -19.16
N ASP A 69 -19.49 22.79 -19.61
CA ASP A 69 -18.91 23.89 -20.36
C ASP A 69 -17.82 24.61 -19.57
N LEU A 70 -18.06 24.89 -18.27
CA LEU A 70 -17.07 25.56 -17.41
C LEU A 70 -15.82 24.70 -17.24
N VAL A 71 -15.96 23.39 -17.12
CA VAL A 71 -14.81 22.44 -17.02
C VAL A 71 -14.09 22.34 -18.37
N LEU A 72 -14.80 22.14 -19.48
CA LEU A 72 -14.20 21.96 -20.81
C LEU A 72 -13.33 23.15 -21.22
N HIS A 73 -13.84 24.38 -21.03
CA HIS A 73 -13.09 25.60 -21.37
C HIS A 73 -11.85 25.84 -20.49
N ASN A 74 -11.76 25.19 -19.32
CA ASN A 74 -10.64 25.33 -18.39
C ASN A 74 -9.69 24.11 -18.37
N LEU A 75 -9.85 23.12 -19.27
CA LEU A 75 -8.91 21.99 -19.39
C LEU A 75 -7.45 22.41 -19.65
N PRO A 76 -7.15 23.46 -20.44
CA PRO A 76 -5.77 23.91 -20.62
C PRO A 76 -5.06 24.27 -19.31
N LEU A 77 -5.81 24.76 -18.31
CA LEU A 77 -5.28 25.07 -16.99
C LEU A 77 -4.83 23.80 -16.26
N VAL A 78 -5.59 22.69 -16.39
CA VAL A 78 -5.20 21.40 -15.81
C VAL A 78 -3.89 20.91 -16.41
N LEU A 79 -3.74 20.96 -17.75
CA LEU A 79 -2.52 20.54 -18.43
C LEU A 79 -1.29 21.35 -17.97
N SER A 80 -1.45 22.68 -17.86
CA SER A 80 -0.39 23.57 -17.38
C SER A 80 0.06 23.23 -15.96
N ILE A 81 -0.89 22.85 -15.08
CA ILE A 81 -0.58 22.50 -13.70
C ILE A 81 -0.02 21.08 -13.61
N ALA A 82 -0.63 20.09 -14.27
CA ALA A 82 -0.18 18.70 -14.29
C ALA A 82 1.26 18.57 -14.84
N GLY A 83 1.62 19.40 -15.82
CA GLY A 83 2.97 19.44 -16.37
C GLY A 83 4.08 19.72 -15.34
N ARG A 84 3.76 20.42 -14.25
CA ARG A 84 4.71 20.69 -13.16
C ARG A 84 4.97 19.47 -12.26
N PHE A 85 4.09 18.47 -12.31
CA PHE A 85 4.18 17.23 -11.55
C PHE A 85 4.63 16.04 -12.39
N ARG A 86 5.09 16.27 -13.63
CA ARG A 86 5.44 15.23 -14.60
C ARG A 86 6.51 14.24 -14.11
N TYR A 87 7.35 14.66 -13.16
CA TYR A 87 8.42 13.83 -12.58
C TYR A 87 8.00 13.15 -11.26
N SER A 88 6.69 13.11 -10.97
CA SER A 88 6.17 12.34 -9.83
C SER A 88 6.05 10.85 -10.18
N ASP A 89 5.89 10.02 -9.16
CA ASP A 89 5.72 8.58 -9.30
C ASP A 89 4.36 8.17 -9.95
N LEU A 90 3.49 9.14 -10.27
CA LEU A 90 2.19 8.91 -10.91
C LEU A 90 2.27 9.21 -12.41
N GLY A 91 1.62 8.38 -13.23
CA GLY A 91 1.56 8.57 -14.67
C GLY A 91 0.96 9.93 -15.06
N TYR A 92 1.44 10.50 -16.18
CA TYR A 92 0.99 11.85 -16.60
C TYR A 92 -0.50 11.90 -16.91
N ASP A 93 -1.06 10.84 -17.48
CA ASP A 93 -2.49 10.75 -17.77
C ASP A 93 -3.33 10.69 -16.48
N ASP A 94 -2.85 10.00 -15.46
CA ASP A 94 -3.49 9.95 -14.15
C ASP A 94 -3.45 11.32 -13.46
N LEU A 95 -2.32 12.06 -13.57
CA LEU A 95 -2.22 13.43 -13.06
C LEU A 95 -3.25 14.36 -13.71
N ILE A 96 -3.50 14.20 -15.01
CA ILE A 96 -4.51 14.98 -15.74
C ILE A 96 -5.91 14.60 -15.23
N GLN A 97 -6.23 13.32 -15.10
CA GLN A 97 -7.54 12.87 -14.60
C GLN A 97 -7.80 13.39 -13.19
N GLU A 98 -6.83 13.28 -12.29
CA GLU A 98 -6.94 13.82 -10.94
C GLU A 98 -7.07 15.36 -10.93
N GLY A 99 -6.37 16.02 -11.84
CA GLY A 99 -6.51 17.46 -12.06
C GLY A 99 -7.92 17.86 -12.52
N ILE A 100 -8.53 17.08 -13.43
CA ILE A 100 -9.90 17.27 -13.89
C ILE A 100 -10.88 17.07 -12.73
N LEU A 101 -10.69 16.05 -11.88
CA LEU A 101 -11.52 15.88 -10.68
C LEU A 101 -11.40 17.08 -9.73
N GLY A 102 -10.20 17.68 -9.63
CA GLY A 102 -10.00 18.93 -8.91
C GLY A 102 -10.74 20.10 -9.53
N LEU A 103 -10.70 20.24 -10.86
CA LEU A 103 -11.39 21.28 -11.62
C LEU A 103 -12.91 21.17 -11.47
N ILE A 104 -13.47 19.96 -11.51
CA ILE A 104 -14.88 19.69 -11.27
C ILE A 104 -15.30 20.16 -9.87
N LYS A 105 -14.50 19.85 -8.83
CA LYS A 105 -14.75 20.31 -7.46
C LYS A 105 -14.69 21.84 -7.35
N ALA A 106 -13.83 22.49 -8.14
CA ALA A 106 -13.77 23.94 -8.22
C ALA A 106 -15.04 24.52 -8.85
N ALA A 107 -15.55 23.91 -9.94
CA ALA A 107 -16.79 24.32 -10.61
C ALA A 107 -18.01 24.24 -9.66
N ASP A 108 -18.06 23.18 -8.86
CA ASP A 108 -19.15 22.97 -7.90
C ASP A 108 -19.13 23.99 -6.73
N ARG A 109 -17.98 24.59 -6.43
CA ARG A 109 -17.77 25.48 -5.27
C ARG A 109 -17.51 26.93 -5.65
N TYR A 110 -17.48 27.23 -6.92
CA TYR A 110 -17.23 28.59 -7.38
C TYR A 110 -18.43 29.48 -7.08
N ASN A 111 -18.17 30.57 -6.35
CA ASN A 111 -19.17 31.63 -6.12
C ASN A 111 -18.69 32.93 -6.81
N PRO A 112 -19.37 33.37 -7.87
CA PRO A 112 -19.02 34.60 -8.60
C PRO A 112 -19.20 35.87 -7.77
N GLU A 113 -20.04 35.89 -6.73
CA GLU A 113 -20.29 37.04 -5.86
C GLU A 113 -19.03 37.50 -5.12
N ARG A 114 -18.02 36.61 -4.98
CA ARG A 114 -16.74 36.95 -4.34
C ARG A 114 -15.82 37.83 -5.21
N GLY A 115 -16.20 38.13 -6.45
CA GLY A 115 -15.43 38.99 -7.37
C GLY A 115 -14.11 38.38 -7.86
N THR A 116 -13.80 37.13 -7.56
CA THR A 116 -12.57 36.45 -8.01
C THR A 116 -12.80 35.68 -9.30
N ARG A 117 -11.76 35.56 -10.13
CA ARG A 117 -11.80 34.72 -11.34
C ARG A 117 -11.89 33.24 -10.98
N PHE A 118 -12.62 32.48 -11.81
CA PHE A 118 -12.72 31.02 -11.64
C PHE A 118 -11.36 30.34 -11.58
N GLY A 119 -10.42 30.72 -12.46
CA GLY A 119 -9.07 30.18 -12.52
C GLY A 119 -8.31 30.28 -11.19
N THR A 120 -8.52 31.34 -10.40
CA THR A 120 -7.86 31.53 -9.10
C THR A 120 -8.28 30.42 -8.11
N LEU A 121 -9.54 30.08 -8.07
CA LEU A 121 -10.06 28.98 -7.24
C LEU A 121 -9.65 27.62 -7.81
N ALA A 122 -9.74 27.46 -9.14
CA ALA A 122 -9.47 26.22 -9.84
C ALA A 122 -8.01 25.75 -9.65
N VAL A 123 -7.03 26.66 -9.74
CA VAL A 123 -5.61 26.35 -9.50
C VAL A 123 -5.39 25.69 -8.14
N TRP A 124 -6.06 26.19 -7.11
CA TRP A 124 -5.93 25.61 -5.76
C TRP A 124 -6.51 24.19 -5.69
N TRP A 125 -7.71 23.97 -6.22
CA TRP A 125 -8.37 22.65 -6.22
C TRP A 125 -7.64 21.63 -7.09
N ILE A 126 -7.13 22.05 -8.27
CA ILE A 126 -6.35 21.17 -9.15
C ILE A 126 -5.07 20.73 -8.45
N ARG A 127 -4.30 21.66 -7.87
CA ARG A 127 -3.08 21.33 -7.12
C ARG A 127 -3.36 20.42 -5.93
N GLN A 128 -4.42 20.69 -5.19
CA GLN A 128 -4.83 19.89 -4.04
C GLN A 128 -5.20 18.47 -4.44
N SER A 129 -5.96 18.31 -5.55
CA SER A 129 -6.37 16.98 -6.03
C SER A 129 -5.14 16.19 -6.51
N ILE A 130 -4.31 16.75 -7.37
CA ILE A 130 -3.08 16.13 -7.88
C ILE A 130 -2.14 15.75 -6.72
N GLY A 131 -1.86 16.68 -5.80
CA GLY A 131 -0.96 16.42 -4.67
C GLY A 131 -1.49 15.32 -3.76
N ARG A 132 -2.82 15.24 -3.57
CA ARG A 132 -3.45 14.17 -2.79
C ARG A 132 -3.40 12.82 -3.52
N ALA A 133 -3.57 12.81 -4.83
CA ALA A 133 -3.45 11.61 -5.65
C ALA A 133 -2.01 11.06 -5.60
N ILE A 134 -0.99 11.89 -5.80
CA ILE A 134 0.41 11.48 -5.68
C ILE A 134 0.69 10.86 -4.30
N ALA A 135 0.22 11.49 -3.21
CA ALA A 135 0.42 10.97 -1.86
C ALA A 135 -0.30 9.64 -1.60
N ASN A 136 -1.46 9.41 -2.26
CA ASN A 136 -2.29 8.23 -2.03
C ASN A 136 -1.94 7.03 -2.92
N THR A 137 -1.60 7.28 -4.18
CA THR A 137 -1.48 6.23 -5.21
C THR A 137 -0.14 6.24 -5.95
N GLY A 138 0.69 7.29 -5.78
CA GLY A 138 1.97 7.39 -6.47
C GLY A 138 3.04 6.38 -5.98
N ARG A 139 2.80 5.63 -4.90
CA ARG A 139 3.77 4.70 -4.33
C ARG A 139 3.20 3.29 -4.23
N THR A 140 4.02 2.29 -4.52
CA THR A 140 3.69 0.87 -4.33
C THR A 140 3.38 0.58 -2.86
N ILE A 141 4.21 1.08 -1.93
CA ILE A 141 3.93 1.04 -0.48
C ILE A 141 3.36 2.39 -0.08
N ARG A 142 2.06 2.42 0.20
CA ARG A 142 1.33 3.64 0.56
C ARG A 142 1.84 4.25 1.86
N LEU A 143 2.12 5.55 1.82
CA LEU A 143 2.40 6.36 3.02
C LEU A 143 1.18 7.21 3.40
N PRO A 144 0.91 7.41 4.70
CA PRO A 144 -0.08 8.40 5.15
C PRO A 144 0.25 9.78 4.58
N VAL A 145 -0.78 10.54 4.17
CA VAL A 145 -0.63 11.85 3.51
C VAL A 145 0.29 12.79 4.29
N ASN A 146 0.13 12.85 5.62
CA ASN A 146 0.97 13.69 6.48
C ASN A 146 2.46 13.32 6.42
N ARG A 147 2.78 12.01 6.35
CA ARG A 147 4.16 11.54 6.20
C ARG A 147 4.71 11.84 4.81
N ALA A 148 3.91 11.62 3.76
CA ALA A 148 4.28 11.93 2.39
C ALA A 148 4.62 13.44 2.21
N TRP A 149 3.85 14.32 2.83
CA TRP A 149 4.11 15.77 2.81
C TRP A 149 5.41 16.14 3.53
N LYS A 150 5.63 15.59 4.73
CA LYS A 150 6.88 15.81 5.48
C LYS A 150 8.09 15.28 4.72
N LEU A 151 7.98 14.10 4.11
CA LEU A 151 9.03 13.53 3.26
C LEU A 151 9.35 14.44 2.06
N SER A 152 8.33 14.94 1.37
CA SER A 152 8.49 15.88 0.27
C SER A 152 9.18 17.17 0.71
N GLN A 153 8.85 17.71 1.90
CA GLN A 153 9.51 18.83 2.50
C GLN A 153 10.99 18.54 2.79
N LEU A 154 11.30 17.40 3.42
CA LEU A 154 12.68 16.98 3.69
C LEU A 154 13.49 16.87 2.39
N ARG A 155 12.99 16.19 1.37
CA ARG A 155 13.67 16.05 0.07
C ARG A 155 13.95 17.40 -0.58
N ARG A 156 13.00 18.34 -0.50
CA ARG A 156 13.20 19.70 -1.02
C ARG A 156 14.32 20.43 -0.29
N ILE A 157 14.36 20.35 1.06
CA ILE A 157 15.41 20.98 1.88
C ILE A 157 16.75 20.33 1.56
N THR A 158 16.83 19.00 1.46
CA THR A 158 18.03 18.26 1.09
C THR A 158 18.58 18.74 -0.27
N SER A 159 17.71 18.84 -1.28
CA SER A 159 18.11 19.33 -2.62
C SER A 159 18.59 20.78 -2.59
N GLN A 160 17.94 21.65 -1.81
CA GLN A 160 18.36 23.07 -1.67
C GLN A 160 19.72 23.19 -0.98
N LEU A 161 19.96 22.43 0.09
CA LEU A 161 21.25 22.42 0.79
C LEU A 161 22.35 21.87 -0.11
N ALA A 162 22.12 20.75 -0.80
CA ALA A 162 23.08 20.16 -1.72
C ALA A 162 23.48 21.13 -2.84
N GLN A 163 22.54 21.94 -3.36
CA GLN A 163 22.85 22.98 -4.36
C GLN A 163 23.73 24.08 -3.80
N VAL A 164 23.62 24.42 -2.51
CA VAL A 164 24.39 25.49 -1.88
C VAL A 164 25.78 25.02 -1.44
N SER A 165 25.85 23.82 -0.83
CA SER A 165 27.09 23.29 -0.26
C SER A 165 27.95 22.51 -1.27
N GLY A 166 27.37 22.01 -2.37
CA GLY A 166 28.02 21.11 -3.32
C GLY A 166 28.13 19.66 -2.84
N ASP A 167 27.86 19.40 -1.57
CA ASP A 167 27.93 18.07 -0.92
C ASP A 167 26.56 17.62 -0.43
N GLU A 168 26.42 16.31 -0.16
CA GLU A 168 25.21 15.76 0.44
C GLU A 168 25.06 16.21 1.90
N PRO A 169 23.98 16.92 2.25
CA PRO A 169 23.79 17.48 3.59
C PRO A 169 23.57 16.37 4.63
N ARG A 170 24.07 16.61 5.85
CA ARG A 170 23.83 15.71 6.99
C ARG A 170 22.36 15.74 7.39
N VAL A 171 21.85 14.59 7.84
CA VAL A 171 20.43 14.45 8.24
C VAL A 171 20.06 15.42 9.37
N GLU A 172 20.98 15.73 10.27
CA GLU A 172 20.78 16.66 11.39
C GLU A 172 20.50 18.09 10.87
N GLN A 173 21.23 18.55 9.86
CA GLN A 173 21.04 19.88 9.24
C GLN A 173 19.67 19.97 8.54
N VAL A 174 19.29 18.90 7.82
CA VAL A 174 17.98 18.83 7.15
C VAL A 174 16.86 18.81 8.18
N ALA A 175 17.02 18.06 9.28
CA ALA A 175 16.04 17.95 10.36
C ALA A 175 15.81 19.28 11.07
N GLU A 176 16.88 20.02 11.38
CA GLU A 176 16.81 21.35 11.99
C GLU A 176 16.01 22.33 11.14
N LEU A 177 16.32 22.43 9.83
CA LEU A 177 15.58 23.30 8.91
C LEU A 177 14.14 22.85 8.66
N ALA A 178 13.85 21.55 8.78
CA ALA A 178 12.50 21.01 8.66
C ALA A 178 11.67 21.13 9.95
N GLY A 179 12.29 21.50 11.08
CA GLY A 179 11.63 21.58 12.38
C GLY A 179 11.22 20.21 12.94
N VAL A 180 12.02 19.16 12.66
CA VAL A 180 11.80 17.79 13.14
C VAL A 180 13.04 17.26 13.87
N THR A 181 12.89 16.22 14.68
CA THR A 181 14.05 15.59 15.31
C THR A 181 14.84 14.77 14.28
N ALA A 182 16.17 14.64 14.46
CA ALA A 182 17.04 13.85 13.57
C ALA A 182 16.54 12.40 13.42
N VAL A 183 16.09 11.78 14.49
CA VAL A 183 15.51 10.42 14.49
C VAL A 183 14.25 10.36 13.63
N ALA A 184 13.36 11.36 13.73
CA ALA A 184 12.15 11.42 12.90
C ALA A 184 12.49 11.64 11.41
N ALA A 185 13.50 12.47 11.10
CA ALA A 185 13.96 12.69 9.73
C ALA A 185 14.55 11.40 9.14
N THR A 186 15.42 10.69 9.87
CA THR A 186 15.99 9.41 9.45
C THR A 186 14.91 8.37 9.17
N ASN A 187 13.93 8.22 10.06
CA ASN A 187 12.81 7.29 9.86
C ASN A 187 11.96 7.67 8.63
N LEU A 188 11.67 8.96 8.43
CA LEU A 188 10.92 9.43 7.26
C LEU A 188 11.68 9.20 5.95
N LEU A 189 12.99 9.39 5.93
CA LEU A 189 13.82 9.14 4.76
C LEU A 189 13.87 7.64 4.44
N ARG A 190 13.96 6.78 5.47
CA ARG A 190 13.90 5.33 5.33
C ARG A 190 12.53 4.86 4.80
N ASP A 191 11.44 5.34 5.37
CA ASP A 191 10.08 5.07 4.88
C ASP A 191 9.89 5.60 3.44
N GLY A 192 10.67 6.60 3.06
CA GLY A 192 10.67 7.24 1.76
C GLY A 192 11.47 6.54 0.67
N GLN A 193 12.14 5.44 0.96
CA GLN A 193 12.88 4.68 -0.06
C GLN A 193 11.96 4.21 -1.18
N THR A 194 12.51 4.20 -2.40
CA THR A 194 11.81 3.68 -3.58
C THR A 194 11.94 2.16 -3.64
N VAL A 195 10.87 1.50 -4.02
CA VAL A 195 10.88 0.05 -4.28
C VAL A 195 11.55 -0.19 -5.63
N VAL A 196 12.42 -1.18 -5.69
CA VAL A 196 13.09 -1.61 -6.93
C VAL A 196 12.41 -2.87 -7.46
N SER A 197 12.23 -2.97 -8.78
CA SER A 197 11.70 -4.19 -9.39
C SER A 197 12.70 -5.34 -9.26
N LEU A 198 12.22 -6.50 -8.84
CA LEU A 198 13.04 -7.72 -8.80
C LEU A 198 13.37 -8.25 -10.20
N ASP A 199 12.57 -7.89 -11.21
CA ASP A 199 12.81 -8.24 -12.61
C ASP A 199 13.78 -7.28 -13.30
N ALA A 200 14.21 -6.20 -12.61
CA ALA A 200 15.17 -5.26 -13.18
C ALA A 200 16.53 -5.94 -13.38
N PRO A 201 17.19 -5.76 -14.54
CA PRO A 201 18.53 -6.25 -14.76
C PRO A 201 19.51 -5.51 -13.84
N VAL A 202 20.37 -6.25 -13.14
CA VAL A 202 21.36 -5.71 -12.21
C VAL A 202 22.76 -5.76 -12.80
N ASP A 203 23.00 -6.72 -13.69
CA ASP A 203 24.31 -6.97 -14.30
C ASP A 203 24.31 -6.69 -15.80
N PRO A 204 25.53 -6.47 -16.39
CA PRO A 204 25.69 -6.42 -17.85
C PRO A 204 25.21 -7.68 -18.57
N ASP A 205 25.14 -8.83 -17.88
CA ASP A 205 24.66 -10.11 -18.38
C ASP A 205 23.12 -10.25 -18.34
N ASP A 206 22.40 -9.15 -18.05
CA ASP A 206 20.92 -9.03 -18.02
C ASP A 206 20.23 -9.95 -16.98
N ARG A 207 20.96 -10.37 -15.93
CA ARG A 207 20.38 -11.16 -14.83
C ARG A 207 19.51 -10.31 -13.94
N ALA A 208 18.31 -10.82 -13.63
CA ALA A 208 17.36 -10.14 -12.76
C ALA A 208 17.83 -10.09 -11.30
N ALA A 209 17.44 -9.04 -10.56
CA ALA A 209 17.73 -8.92 -9.13
C ALA A 209 17.19 -10.13 -8.34
N LEU A 210 16.10 -10.74 -8.79
CA LEU A 210 15.47 -11.92 -8.21
C LEU A 210 16.43 -13.12 -8.12
N GLU A 211 17.29 -13.31 -9.12
CA GLU A 211 18.23 -14.45 -9.17
C GLU A 211 19.33 -14.38 -8.11
N ARG A 212 19.53 -13.20 -7.49
CA ARG A 212 20.49 -13.00 -6.41
C ARG A 212 19.91 -13.23 -5.01
N ILE A 213 18.61 -13.40 -4.90
CA ILE A 213 17.93 -13.60 -3.61
C ILE A 213 17.94 -15.09 -3.32
N ALA A 214 18.61 -15.48 -2.24
CA ALA A 214 18.62 -16.86 -1.78
C ALA A 214 17.23 -17.28 -1.27
N ASP A 215 16.80 -18.49 -1.62
CA ASP A 215 15.60 -19.08 -1.05
C ASP A 215 15.91 -19.63 0.35
N ASN A 216 15.53 -18.87 1.38
CA ASN A 216 15.69 -19.28 2.77
C ASN A 216 14.69 -20.37 3.21
N THR A 217 13.72 -20.71 2.35
CA THR A 217 12.72 -21.77 2.63
C THR A 217 13.13 -23.11 2.04
N ALA A 218 14.11 -23.10 1.13
CA ALA A 218 14.65 -24.33 0.58
C ALA A 218 15.28 -25.16 1.71
N SER A 219 14.80 -26.38 1.88
CA SER A 219 15.36 -27.29 2.87
C SER A 219 16.79 -27.65 2.49
N ASP A 220 17.73 -27.40 3.39
CA ASP A 220 19.10 -27.83 3.22
C ASP A 220 19.14 -29.37 3.11
N PRO A 221 19.70 -29.91 2.02
CA PRO A 221 19.81 -31.37 1.84
C PRO A 221 20.55 -32.05 2.99
N GLU A 222 21.58 -31.40 3.54
CA GLU A 222 22.33 -31.91 4.68
C GLU A 222 21.49 -31.99 5.95
N GLN A 223 20.80 -30.90 6.32
CA GLN A 223 19.85 -30.91 7.44
C GLN A 223 18.73 -31.93 7.26
N SER A 224 18.21 -32.07 6.03
CA SER A 224 17.18 -33.07 5.72
C SER A 224 17.69 -34.51 5.91
N MET A 225 18.93 -34.79 5.55
CA MET A 225 19.55 -36.10 5.77
C MET A 225 19.80 -36.35 7.25
N VAL A 226 20.30 -35.36 7.99
CA VAL A 226 20.50 -35.43 9.45
C VAL A 226 19.17 -35.72 10.16
N GLN A 227 18.11 -35.00 9.82
CA GLN A 227 16.79 -35.22 10.40
C GLN A 227 16.21 -36.62 10.09
N ARG A 228 16.42 -37.13 8.86
CA ARG A 228 16.00 -38.51 8.50
C ARG A 228 16.77 -39.56 9.27
N SER A 229 18.11 -39.39 9.38
CA SER A 229 18.98 -40.29 10.14
C SER A 229 18.57 -40.31 11.62
N LEU A 230 18.35 -39.13 12.22
CA LEU A 230 17.85 -39.00 13.60
C LEU A 230 16.49 -39.70 13.77
N ALA A 231 15.53 -39.48 12.85
CA ALA A 231 14.22 -40.11 12.92
C ALA A 231 14.32 -41.66 12.84
N GLN A 232 15.21 -42.19 11.98
CA GLN A 232 15.44 -43.62 11.85
C GLN A 232 16.00 -44.22 13.14
N VAL A 233 17.08 -43.61 13.71
CA VAL A 233 17.71 -44.07 14.96
C VAL A 233 16.71 -44.03 16.12
N LEU A 234 15.85 -42.99 16.18
CA LEU A 234 14.75 -42.91 17.17
C LEU A 234 13.74 -43.99 17.00
N GLU A 235 13.26 -44.27 15.79
CA GLU A 235 12.28 -45.38 15.53
C GLU A 235 12.89 -46.74 15.84
N GLU A 236 14.12 -47.01 15.47
CA GLU A 236 14.82 -48.25 15.83
C GLU A 236 14.98 -48.41 17.35
N SER A 237 15.22 -47.31 18.05
CA SER A 237 15.30 -47.32 19.52
C SER A 237 13.96 -47.53 20.18
N LEU A 238 12.89 -46.91 19.66
CA LEU A 238 11.52 -47.12 20.14
C LEU A 238 11.01 -48.56 19.89
N ALA A 239 11.41 -49.19 18.77
CA ALA A 239 11.07 -50.55 18.45
C ALA A 239 11.66 -51.57 19.40
N ARG A 240 12.68 -51.23 20.20
CA ARG A 240 13.32 -52.08 21.22
C ARG A 240 12.67 -51.96 22.60
N LEU A 241 11.74 -51.01 22.78
CA LEU A 241 10.94 -50.84 23.98
C LEU A 241 9.71 -51.78 23.97
N ASP A 242 9.09 -51.96 25.13
CA ASP A 242 7.75 -52.58 25.16
C ASP A 242 6.76 -51.75 24.36
N GLU A 243 5.84 -52.38 23.64
CA GLU A 243 4.89 -51.73 22.75
C GLU A 243 4.11 -50.59 23.42
N ARG A 244 3.74 -50.80 24.69
CA ARG A 244 3.04 -49.80 25.52
C ARG A 244 3.92 -48.61 25.84
N GLU A 245 5.17 -48.84 26.17
CA GLU A 245 6.16 -47.77 26.43
C GLU A 245 6.42 -46.96 25.20
N ALA A 246 6.62 -47.58 24.04
CA ALA A 246 6.85 -46.93 22.76
C ALA A 246 5.67 -46.06 22.34
N GLN A 247 4.43 -46.57 22.44
CA GLN A 247 3.25 -45.84 22.06
C GLN A 247 2.99 -44.61 22.96
N ILE A 248 3.21 -44.73 24.26
CA ILE A 248 3.07 -43.60 25.20
C ILE A 248 4.07 -42.52 24.87
N LEU A 249 5.31 -42.86 24.53
CA LEU A 249 6.33 -41.86 24.11
C LEU A 249 5.98 -41.21 22.77
N ARG A 250 5.50 -41.99 21.78
CA ARG A 250 5.03 -41.44 20.50
C ARG A 250 3.90 -40.43 20.70
N LEU A 251 2.90 -40.75 21.49
CA LEU A 251 1.79 -39.82 21.77
C LEU A 251 2.22 -38.60 22.58
N ARG A 252 3.12 -38.79 23.56
CA ARG A 252 3.57 -37.71 24.43
C ARG A 252 4.40 -36.67 23.71
N PHE A 253 5.29 -37.10 22.82
CA PHE A 253 6.26 -36.23 22.13
C PHE A 253 5.86 -35.96 20.67
N GLY A 254 4.76 -36.50 20.17
CA GLY A 254 4.31 -36.31 18.78
C GLY A 254 5.23 -37.00 17.77
N LEU A 255 5.90 -38.09 18.15
CA LEU A 255 6.77 -38.83 17.26
C LEU A 255 5.95 -39.62 16.23
N GLY A 256 6.43 -39.67 14.99
CA GLY A 256 5.70 -40.30 13.89
C GLY A 256 4.64 -39.46 13.21
N GLY A 257 4.72 -38.10 13.31
CA GLY A 257 3.90 -37.16 12.58
C GLY A 257 2.60 -36.75 13.26
N GLY A 258 2.40 -37.10 14.52
CA GLY A 258 1.25 -36.69 15.34
C GLY A 258 1.58 -35.48 16.22
N ASP A 259 0.54 -34.80 16.75
CA ASP A 259 0.72 -33.73 17.73
C ASP A 259 1.07 -34.28 19.12
N ALA A 260 1.95 -33.60 19.85
CA ALA A 260 2.29 -33.92 21.23
C ALA A 260 1.05 -33.80 22.15
N ARG A 261 0.76 -34.85 22.93
CA ARG A 261 -0.41 -34.90 23.80
C ARG A 261 -0.05 -34.81 25.28
N PRO A 262 -0.83 -34.07 26.08
CA PRO A 262 -0.61 -34.01 27.52
C PRO A 262 -0.94 -35.38 28.19
N LEU A 263 -0.24 -35.69 29.28
CA LEU A 263 -0.39 -36.97 30.00
C LEU A 263 -1.86 -37.29 30.36
N ARG A 264 -2.67 -36.27 30.69
CA ARG A 264 -4.10 -36.44 31.00
C ARG A 264 -4.92 -36.95 29.81
N ALA A 265 -4.62 -36.49 28.59
CA ALA A 265 -5.29 -36.94 27.39
C ALA A 265 -4.96 -38.41 27.07
N ILE A 266 -3.66 -38.76 27.18
CA ILE A 266 -3.19 -40.16 27.01
C ILE A 266 -3.81 -41.07 28.05
N ALA A 267 -3.85 -40.64 29.30
CA ALA A 267 -4.45 -41.41 30.42
C ALA A 267 -5.95 -41.69 30.19
N ALA A 268 -6.71 -40.72 29.68
CA ALA A 268 -8.13 -40.87 29.33
C ALA A 268 -8.33 -41.89 28.20
N GLU A 269 -7.51 -41.85 27.17
CA GLU A 269 -7.57 -42.76 26.02
C GLU A 269 -7.22 -44.21 26.43
N TRP A 270 -6.23 -44.37 27.29
CA TRP A 270 -5.75 -45.67 27.74
C TRP A 270 -6.44 -46.19 29.01
N ARG A 271 -7.43 -45.47 29.53
CA ARG A 271 -8.16 -45.79 30.77
C ARG A 271 -7.25 -46.07 31.97
N MET A 272 -6.24 -45.22 32.09
CA MET A 272 -5.21 -45.28 33.15
C MET A 272 -5.21 -44.00 33.98
N SER A 273 -4.56 -44.02 35.13
CA SER A 273 -4.31 -42.79 35.88
C SER A 273 -3.22 -41.93 35.21
N PRO A 274 -3.29 -40.61 35.24
CA PRO A 274 -2.23 -39.74 34.72
C PRO A 274 -0.85 -40.03 35.33
N GLU A 275 -0.83 -40.43 36.61
CA GLU A 275 0.37 -40.81 37.31
C GLU A 275 0.96 -42.15 36.79
N GLY A 276 0.10 -43.09 36.44
CA GLY A 276 0.51 -44.35 35.80
C GLY A 276 1.18 -44.12 34.44
N VAL A 277 0.59 -43.24 33.62
CA VAL A 277 1.20 -42.85 32.32
C VAL A 277 2.53 -42.15 32.55
N ARG A 278 2.65 -41.29 33.56
CA ARG A 278 3.93 -40.62 33.92
C ARG A 278 5.02 -41.63 34.26
N GLN A 279 4.69 -42.62 35.15
CA GLN A 279 5.65 -43.64 35.56
C GLN A 279 6.11 -44.51 34.39
N ILE A 280 5.19 -44.92 33.50
CA ILE A 280 5.56 -45.68 32.29
C ILE A 280 6.47 -44.84 31.40
N SER A 281 6.14 -43.58 31.17
CA SER A 281 6.94 -42.69 30.36
C SER A 281 8.34 -42.47 30.94
N GLU A 282 8.48 -42.34 32.28
CA GLU A 282 9.80 -42.19 32.94
C GLU A 282 10.63 -43.47 32.85
N ARG A 283 9.96 -44.64 33.02
CA ARG A 283 10.64 -45.95 32.86
C ARG A 283 11.11 -46.11 31.41
N ALA A 284 10.27 -45.82 30.43
CA ALA A 284 10.62 -45.88 29.02
C ALA A 284 11.84 -44.97 28.69
N MET A 285 11.85 -43.75 29.24
CA MET A 285 12.97 -42.83 29.08
C MET A 285 14.28 -43.33 29.70
N LEU A 286 14.18 -44.03 30.84
CA LEU A 286 15.35 -44.67 31.45
C LEU A 286 15.87 -45.86 30.62
N HIS A 287 14.96 -46.68 30.07
CA HIS A 287 15.33 -47.76 29.15
C HIS A 287 16.00 -47.21 27.89
N LEU A 288 15.48 -46.14 27.28
CA LEU A 288 16.10 -45.49 26.13
C LEU A 288 17.51 -44.95 26.44
N ARG A 289 17.71 -44.30 27.60
CA ARG A 289 19.01 -43.73 28.00
C ARG A 289 20.05 -44.85 28.24
N ALA A 290 19.64 -46.06 28.60
CA ALA A 290 20.54 -47.20 28.80
C ALA A 290 21.00 -47.83 27.47
N MET A 291 20.35 -47.53 26.35
CA MET A 291 20.68 -48.11 25.04
C MET A 291 21.95 -47.45 24.46
N PRO A 292 22.87 -48.23 23.89
CA PRO A 292 24.12 -47.69 23.34
C PRO A 292 23.88 -46.73 22.15
N ASN A 293 22.89 -47.06 21.28
CA ASN A 293 22.57 -46.24 20.10
C ASN A 293 22.05 -44.84 20.47
N VAL A 294 21.42 -44.68 21.65
CA VAL A 294 20.90 -43.39 22.11
C VAL A 294 22.04 -42.48 22.61
N LYS A 295 23.15 -43.04 23.06
CA LYS A 295 24.34 -42.25 23.42
C LYS A 295 24.97 -41.55 22.20
N GLU A 296 24.86 -42.16 21.02
CA GLU A 296 25.32 -41.57 19.76
C GLU A 296 24.47 -40.38 19.32
N LEU A 297 23.21 -40.29 19.83
CA LEU A 297 22.32 -39.14 19.52
C LEU A 297 22.78 -37.83 20.17
N SER A 298 23.73 -37.86 21.12
CA SER A 298 24.31 -36.63 21.67
C SER A 298 25.05 -35.80 20.62
N VAL A 299 25.55 -36.43 19.56
CA VAL A 299 26.21 -35.74 18.42
C VAL A 299 25.24 -34.81 17.70
N TYR A 300 23.94 -35.09 17.69
CA TYR A 300 22.90 -34.24 17.07
C TYR A 300 22.42 -33.09 17.98
N LEU A 301 22.94 -32.98 19.21
CA LEU A 301 22.58 -31.91 20.16
C LEU A 301 23.67 -30.83 20.29
N GLU A 302 24.83 -31.02 19.67
CA GLU A 302 25.99 -30.11 19.75
C GLU A 302 26.02 -29.08 18.61
N GLU A 303 24.94 -28.84 17.89
CA GLU A 303 24.74 -27.68 17.01
C GLU A 303 23.71 -26.76 17.69
#